data_8c2cac05d404cb046d1149ccf0a3e207
#
_entry.id   8c2cac05d404cb046d1149ccf0a3e207
#
_cell.length_a   1.000
_cell.length_b   1.000
_cell.length_c   1.000
_cell.angle_alpha   90.00
_cell.angle_beta   90.00
_cell.angle_gamma   90.00
#
_symmetry.space_group_name_H-M   'P 1'
#
loop_
_entity.id
_entity.type
_entity.pdbx_description
1 polymer ?
#
loop_
_entity_poly.entity_id
_entity_poly.type
_entity_poly.pdbx_seq_one_letter_code
_entity_poly.pdbx_strand_id
1 'polypeptide(L)'
;MEAVYFEGEGGSDIRKEGIPSELEGKAKDLRHKLVEVAADFDDELMEKFLMDEAIGADLLNRAIRKGALSLQMTPVFCGSAYKNKGVQTMLDGVVSFLPEPAEVKNEALDQDKNEAKMTLANDPSKPLVMLAFKLEDGRYGQLTYMRIYQGTVKKGDSIINIANGKKLKVPRLARMHSNEMHDIEEAVCGDIIAMFGVDCASGDTFTDGNVRYSMTSMFVPDPVIELAVSPKDKTGQVNFSKALNRFTKEDPTFRVMRDEESGETIIKGMGELHLEIYIERIRREYSTEIIVGRPKVAFRETISQRSDYNYTHKKQTGGSGQFGRVGGYIEPLPADAVETYEFVDEIVGGVIPREYIPACDKGFKEAVVEGSLIGQPVVGVRVILNDGAQHPVDSSEMAFKTAAIMAFREAYSSAKPTILEPIMKLEVSAPEEFQGTVIGQINQRRGVIMGTESDAGYVTVESEVPLSEMFGYSTDLRSVTQGKGEFSMEFAKYQPVPRNIQEEMVKEYQKKRAEGK
;
A
#
# COMPACT_ATOMS: atom_id res chain seq x y z
N MET A 1 -40.81 -2.15 14.83
CA MET A 1 -39.89 -3.25 15.19
C MET A 1 -40.61 -4.57 15.01
N GLU A 2 -39.94 -5.59 14.46
CA GLU A 2 -40.49 -6.91 14.16
C GLU A 2 -39.52 -7.98 14.56
N ALA A 3 -40.00 -9.15 14.92
CA ALA A 3 -39.19 -10.38 15.05
C ALA A 3 -39.19 -11.10 13.70
N VAL A 4 -38.01 -11.47 13.23
CA VAL A 4 -37.85 -12.18 11.95
C VAL A 4 -37.36 -13.60 12.23
N TYR A 5 -38.13 -14.57 11.79
CA TYR A 5 -37.82 -16.00 11.95
C TYR A 5 -37.45 -16.58 10.59
N PHE A 6 -36.40 -17.38 10.59
CA PHE A 6 -35.89 -18.09 9.40
C PHE A 6 -36.13 -19.58 9.62
N GLU A 7 -37.16 -20.13 8.95
CA GLU A 7 -37.66 -21.49 9.08
C GLU A 7 -37.48 -22.28 7.77
N GLY A 8 -37.94 -23.50 7.73
CA GLY A 8 -37.83 -24.36 6.56
C GLY A 8 -36.44 -24.94 6.32
N GLU A 9 -36.30 -25.66 5.21
CA GLU A 9 -35.03 -26.26 4.82
C GLU A 9 -34.06 -25.14 4.38
N GLY A 10 -32.92 -25.04 5.07
CA GLY A 10 -31.93 -23.99 4.81
C GLY A 10 -32.43 -22.57 5.10
N GLY A 11 -33.37 -22.36 6.01
CA GLY A 11 -33.85 -21.01 6.40
C GLY A 11 -34.55 -20.23 5.28
N SER A 12 -35.17 -20.94 4.31
CA SER A 12 -35.81 -20.33 3.13
C SER A 12 -37.11 -19.60 3.46
N ASP A 13 -37.80 -20.04 4.49
CA ASP A 13 -39.12 -19.49 4.86
C ASP A 13 -38.94 -18.37 5.88
N ILE A 14 -39.24 -17.14 5.47
CA ILE A 14 -39.10 -15.95 6.31
C ILE A 14 -40.47 -15.57 6.86
N ARG A 15 -40.59 -15.64 8.19
CA ARG A 15 -41.80 -15.25 8.91
C ARG A 15 -41.53 -14.02 9.77
N LYS A 16 -42.37 -13.00 9.64
CA LYS A 16 -42.30 -11.76 10.42
C LYS A 16 -43.46 -11.71 11.41
N GLU A 17 -43.14 -11.42 12.65
CA GLU A 17 -44.14 -11.33 13.73
C GLU A 17 -43.83 -10.17 14.69
N GLY A 18 -44.74 -9.91 15.61
CA GLY A 18 -44.50 -9.01 16.73
C GLY A 18 -43.35 -9.54 17.62
N ILE A 19 -42.66 -8.64 18.26
CA ILE A 19 -41.58 -9.03 19.20
C ILE A 19 -42.20 -9.77 20.39
N PRO A 20 -41.64 -10.91 20.81
CA PRO A 20 -42.10 -11.62 22.00
C PRO A 20 -42.10 -10.70 23.24
N SER A 21 -43.13 -10.81 24.07
CA SER A 21 -43.35 -9.92 25.22
C SER A 21 -42.16 -9.87 26.19
N GLU A 22 -41.43 -10.99 26.33
CA GLU A 22 -40.22 -11.09 27.17
C GLU A 22 -39.03 -10.29 26.63
N LEU A 23 -39.01 -10.00 25.33
CA LEU A 23 -37.92 -9.25 24.66
C LEU A 23 -38.32 -7.80 24.33
N GLU A 24 -39.59 -7.43 24.50
CA GLU A 24 -40.10 -6.13 24.09
C GLU A 24 -39.41 -4.97 24.78
N GLY A 25 -39.18 -5.05 26.11
CA GLY A 25 -38.46 -4.03 26.87
C GLY A 25 -37.05 -3.84 26.36
N LYS A 26 -36.28 -4.94 26.23
CA LYS A 26 -34.92 -4.92 25.70
C LYS A 26 -34.83 -4.35 24.28
N ALA A 27 -35.80 -4.72 23.44
CA ALA A 27 -35.84 -4.24 22.06
C ALA A 27 -36.10 -2.72 21.99
N LYS A 28 -36.98 -2.19 22.88
CA LYS A 28 -37.25 -0.74 22.99
C LYS A 28 -35.98 0.02 23.43
N ASP A 29 -35.30 -0.48 24.47
CA ASP A 29 -34.04 0.13 24.97
C ASP A 29 -32.94 0.17 23.91
N LEU A 30 -32.75 -0.94 23.20
CA LEU A 30 -31.76 -1.00 22.13
C LEU A 30 -32.14 -0.12 20.92
N ARG A 31 -33.41 -0.04 20.59
CA ARG A 31 -33.87 0.89 19.55
C ARG A 31 -33.64 2.34 19.95
N HIS A 32 -33.91 2.70 21.22
CA HIS A 32 -33.66 4.04 21.73
C HIS A 32 -32.18 4.43 21.58
N LYS A 33 -31.26 3.54 21.98
CA LYS A 33 -29.81 3.75 21.79
C LYS A 33 -29.42 3.88 20.33
N LEU A 34 -30.00 3.06 19.43
CA LEU A 34 -29.74 3.17 18.00
C LEU A 34 -30.17 4.53 17.45
N VAL A 35 -31.37 5.01 17.86
CA VAL A 35 -31.89 6.31 17.45
C VAL A 35 -31.02 7.45 17.98
N GLU A 36 -30.59 7.38 19.23
CA GLU A 36 -29.68 8.35 19.86
C GLU A 36 -28.38 8.50 19.05
N VAL A 37 -27.71 7.39 18.75
CA VAL A 37 -26.48 7.41 17.93
C VAL A 37 -26.72 7.88 16.50
N ALA A 38 -27.84 7.48 15.89
CA ALA A 38 -28.15 7.87 14.52
C ALA A 38 -28.58 9.34 14.40
N ALA A 39 -29.06 9.95 15.47
CA ALA A 39 -29.51 11.34 15.49
C ALA A 39 -28.38 12.34 15.20
N ASP A 40 -27.14 11.99 15.51
CA ASP A 40 -25.94 12.81 15.20
C ASP A 40 -25.75 13.04 13.69
N PHE A 41 -26.39 12.25 12.84
CA PHE A 41 -26.21 12.30 11.38
C PHE A 41 -27.40 12.91 10.60
N ASP A 42 -28.51 13.26 11.29
CA ASP A 42 -29.69 13.82 10.63
C ASP A 42 -30.45 14.78 11.54
N ASP A 43 -30.47 16.06 11.19
CA ASP A 43 -31.06 17.13 11.99
C ASP A 43 -32.55 16.90 12.28
N GLU A 44 -33.34 16.37 11.32
CA GLU A 44 -34.77 16.06 11.53
C GLU A 44 -34.94 14.92 12.54
N LEU A 45 -34.04 13.91 12.50
CA LEU A 45 -34.05 12.83 13.47
C LEU A 45 -33.70 13.34 14.86
N MET A 46 -32.69 14.21 14.96
CA MET A 46 -32.27 14.83 16.23
C MET A 46 -33.42 15.64 16.84
N GLU A 47 -34.08 16.48 16.06
CA GLU A 47 -35.24 17.29 16.53
C GLU A 47 -36.34 16.40 17.08
N LYS A 48 -36.77 15.37 16.35
CA LYS A 48 -37.81 14.43 16.79
C LYS A 48 -37.40 13.61 18.02
N PHE A 49 -36.13 13.25 18.11
CA PHE A 49 -35.57 12.54 19.26
C PHE A 49 -35.62 13.40 20.53
N LEU A 50 -35.22 14.67 20.44
CA LEU A 50 -35.25 15.61 21.55
C LEU A 50 -36.69 15.98 22.00
N MET A 51 -37.65 15.95 21.06
CA MET A 51 -39.07 16.22 21.34
C MET A 51 -39.86 14.98 21.77
N ASP A 52 -39.19 13.82 21.89
CA ASP A 52 -39.82 12.51 22.19
C ASP A 52 -40.94 12.14 21.20
N GLU A 53 -40.79 12.54 19.95
CA GLU A 53 -41.74 12.23 18.88
C GLU A 53 -41.55 10.83 18.31
N ALA A 54 -42.60 10.32 17.64
CA ALA A 54 -42.53 9.01 16.99
C ALA A 54 -41.60 9.03 15.77
N ILE A 55 -40.59 8.18 15.79
CA ILE A 55 -39.59 8.06 14.73
C ILE A 55 -39.87 6.86 13.83
N GLY A 56 -40.15 7.13 12.55
CA GLY A 56 -40.37 6.13 11.52
C GLY A 56 -39.08 5.41 11.09
N ALA A 57 -39.24 4.23 10.48
CA ALA A 57 -38.13 3.45 9.99
C ALA A 57 -37.35 4.17 8.87
N ASP A 58 -38.04 4.87 7.97
CA ASP A 58 -37.43 5.55 6.83
C ASP A 58 -36.48 6.67 7.26
N LEU A 59 -36.91 7.48 8.24
CA LEU A 59 -36.07 8.54 8.81
C LEU A 59 -34.83 7.97 9.50
N LEU A 60 -35.01 6.91 10.31
CA LEU A 60 -33.91 6.23 10.97
C LEU A 60 -32.92 5.63 9.96
N ASN A 61 -33.43 4.94 8.94
CA ASN A 61 -32.55 4.35 7.89
C ASN A 61 -31.81 5.43 7.10
N ARG A 62 -32.42 6.58 6.83
CA ARG A 62 -31.76 7.72 6.19
C ARG A 62 -30.61 8.26 7.04
N ALA A 63 -30.80 8.39 8.34
CA ALA A 63 -29.76 8.83 9.26
C ALA A 63 -28.60 7.81 9.35
N ILE A 64 -28.91 6.52 9.51
CA ILE A 64 -27.91 5.44 9.49
C ILE A 64 -27.12 5.46 8.18
N ARG A 65 -27.79 5.63 7.02
CA ARG A 65 -27.12 5.75 5.72
C ARG A 65 -26.16 6.94 5.68
N LYS A 66 -26.57 8.12 6.15
CA LYS A 66 -25.69 9.30 6.21
C LYS A 66 -24.45 9.02 7.06
N GLY A 67 -24.61 8.41 8.23
CA GLY A 67 -23.51 8.01 9.10
C GLY A 67 -22.58 6.97 8.45
N ALA A 68 -23.15 6.00 7.71
CA ALA A 68 -22.38 4.99 6.98
C ALA A 68 -21.59 5.60 5.81
N LEU A 69 -22.20 6.46 5.00
CA LEU A 69 -21.56 7.14 3.87
C LEU A 69 -20.45 8.11 4.30
N SER A 70 -20.58 8.73 5.48
CA SER A 70 -19.53 9.58 6.06
C SER A 70 -18.42 8.79 6.78
N LEU A 71 -18.49 7.46 6.81
CA LEU A 71 -17.57 6.55 7.51
C LEU A 71 -17.46 6.78 9.03
N GLN A 72 -18.49 7.39 9.63
CA GLN A 72 -18.55 7.65 11.06
C GLN A 72 -19.41 6.64 11.82
N MET A 73 -20.17 5.82 11.09
CA MET A 73 -21.03 4.77 11.63
C MET A 73 -20.91 3.49 10.79
N THR A 74 -20.87 2.34 11.44
CA THR A 74 -20.86 1.04 10.77
C THR A 74 -22.10 0.24 11.16
N PRO A 75 -23.07 0.02 10.25
CA PRO A 75 -24.19 -0.87 10.50
C PRO A 75 -23.73 -2.32 10.65
N VAL A 76 -24.13 -2.98 11.73
CA VAL A 76 -23.76 -4.37 12.03
C VAL A 76 -25.01 -5.27 11.98
N PHE A 77 -24.88 -6.39 11.26
CA PHE A 77 -25.93 -7.39 11.11
C PHE A 77 -25.50 -8.72 11.70
N CYS A 78 -26.39 -9.35 12.47
CA CYS A 78 -26.17 -10.68 13.02
C CYS A 78 -26.85 -11.74 12.18
N GLY A 79 -26.17 -12.83 11.94
CA GLY A 79 -26.73 -13.95 11.16
C GLY A 79 -25.87 -15.21 11.20
N SER A 80 -26.33 -16.25 10.50
CA SER A 80 -25.58 -17.48 10.27
C SER A 80 -25.65 -17.85 8.79
N ALA A 81 -24.58 -17.64 8.06
CA ALA A 81 -24.51 -17.98 6.64
C ALA A 81 -24.72 -19.49 6.41
N TYR A 82 -24.11 -20.32 7.24
CA TYR A 82 -24.28 -21.78 7.17
C TYR A 82 -25.73 -22.25 7.32
N LYS A 83 -26.51 -21.58 8.19
CA LYS A 83 -27.92 -21.86 8.42
C LYS A 83 -28.86 -20.99 7.57
N ASN A 84 -28.32 -20.15 6.69
CA ASN A 84 -29.04 -19.15 5.90
C ASN A 84 -30.02 -18.30 6.73
N LYS A 85 -29.58 -17.89 7.94
CA LYS A 85 -30.39 -17.04 8.84
C LYS A 85 -29.82 -15.63 8.86
N GLY A 86 -30.66 -14.62 8.60
CA GLY A 86 -30.26 -13.22 8.59
C GLY A 86 -29.49 -12.77 7.34
N VAL A 87 -29.25 -13.64 6.36
CA VAL A 87 -28.51 -13.30 5.12
C VAL A 87 -29.30 -12.30 4.29
N GLN A 88 -30.61 -12.48 4.15
CA GLN A 88 -31.49 -11.60 3.39
C GLN A 88 -31.50 -10.18 3.98
N THR A 89 -31.63 -10.05 5.30
CA THR A 89 -31.60 -8.75 5.98
C THR A 89 -30.25 -8.06 5.86
N MET A 90 -29.15 -8.80 5.83
CA MET A 90 -27.81 -8.26 5.57
C MET A 90 -27.69 -7.75 4.13
N LEU A 91 -28.22 -8.51 3.14
CA LEU A 91 -28.23 -8.06 1.74
C LEU A 91 -29.09 -6.82 1.53
N ASP A 92 -30.24 -6.74 2.20
CA ASP A 92 -31.07 -5.52 2.20
C ASP A 92 -30.29 -4.34 2.82
N GLY A 93 -29.50 -4.60 3.87
CA GLY A 93 -28.62 -3.60 4.48
C GLY A 93 -27.51 -3.14 3.53
N VAL A 94 -26.92 -4.04 2.74
CA VAL A 94 -25.95 -3.66 1.69
C VAL A 94 -26.57 -2.67 0.71
N VAL A 95 -27.78 -2.97 0.20
CA VAL A 95 -28.49 -2.08 -0.72
C VAL A 95 -28.87 -0.76 -0.07
N SER A 96 -29.26 -0.79 1.21
CA SER A 96 -29.76 0.40 1.90
C SER A 96 -28.67 1.34 2.39
N PHE A 97 -27.48 0.85 2.75
CA PHE A 97 -26.48 1.63 3.49
C PHE A 97 -25.16 1.83 2.74
N LEU A 98 -24.82 1.00 1.75
CA LEU A 98 -23.61 1.24 0.96
C LEU A 98 -23.84 2.25 -0.17
N PRO A 99 -22.78 3.01 -0.57
CA PRO A 99 -22.90 3.97 -1.64
C PRO A 99 -23.03 3.31 -3.01
N GLU A 100 -23.81 3.90 -3.90
CA GLU A 100 -23.73 3.60 -5.32
C GLU A 100 -22.53 4.32 -5.99
N PRO A 101 -22.08 3.88 -7.18
CA PRO A 101 -20.91 4.49 -7.85
C PRO A 101 -21.03 6.01 -8.08
N ALA A 102 -22.24 6.54 -8.25
CA ALA A 102 -22.49 7.97 -8.46
C ALA A 102 -22.31 8.82 -7.18
N GLU A 103 -22.47 8.22 -6.02
CA GLU A 103 -22.35 8.90 -4.72
C GLU A 103 -20.88 9.00 -4.24
N VAL A 104 -19.98 8.24 -4.85
CA VAL A 104 -18.57 8.23 -4.48
C VAL A 104 -17.80 9.23 -5.34
N LYS A 105 -17.10 10.18 -4.68
CA LYS A 105 -16.20 11.10 -5.36
C LYS A 105 -14.95 10.35 -5.78
N ASN A 106 -14.80 10.12 -7.09
CA ASN A 106 -13.61 9.52 -7.67
C ASN A 106 -12.70 10.61 -8.26
N GLU A 107 -11.40 10.52 -8.00
CA GLU A 107 -10.41 11.48 -8.48
C GLU A 107 -9.46 10.80 -9.47
N ALA A 108 -9.03 11.57 -10.46
CA ALA A 108 -7.98 11.21 -11.41
C ALA A 108 -6.95 12.33 -11.49
N LEU A 109 -5.80 12.03 -12.06
CA LEU A 109 -4.71 12.96 -12.33
C LEU A 109 -4.72 13.32 -13.82
N ASP A 110 -4.79 14.61 -14.14
CA ASP A 110 -4.72 15.12 -15.50
C ASP A 110 -3.25 15.22 -15.94
N GLN A 111 -2.81 14.28 -16.79
CA GLN A 111 -1.43 14.16 -17.27
C GLN A 111 -1.00 15.34 -18.17
N ASP A 112 -1.96 16.08 -18.73
CA ASP A 112 -1.69 17.27 -19.54
C ASP A 112 -1.57 18.54 -18.68
N LYS A 113 -1.89 18.46 -17.38
CA LYS A 113 -1.83 19.56 -16.42
C LYS A 113 -0.98 19.24 -15.18
N ASN A 114 0.20 18.67 -15.39
CA ASN A 114 1.13 18.31 -14.31
C ASN A 114 0.48 17.52 -13.17
N GLU A 115 -0.29 16.50 -13.54
CA GLU A 115 -0.98 15.62 -12.57
C GLU A 115 -1.95 16.34 -11.62
N ALA A 116 -2.54 17.46 -12.09
CA ALA A 116 -3.56 18.15 -11.32
C ALA A 116 -4.74 17.22 -11.02
N LYS A 117 -5.15 17.16 -9.77
CA LYS A 117 -6.32 16.36 -9.34
C LYS A 117 -7.60 16.89 -9.96
N MET A 118 -8.40 16.00 -10.50
CA MET A 118 -9.72 16.29 -11.03
C MET A 118 -10.74 15.25 -10.58
N THR A 119 -11.98 15.68 -10.43
CA THR A 119 -13.08 14.77 -10.08
C THR A 119 -13.68 14.19 -11.36
N LEU A 120 -13.82 12.86 -11.41
CA LEU A 120 -14.52 12.16 -12.48
C LEU A 120 -16.03 12.19 -12.24
N ALA A 121 -16.78 12.39 -13.32
CA ALA A 121 -18.23 12.29 -13.28
C ALA A 121 -18.67 10.86 -13.61
N ASN A 122 -19.56 10.28 -12.82
CA ASN A 122 -20.20 9.00 -13.17
C ASN A 122 -21.26 9.22 -14.27
N ASP A 123 -20.81 9.54 -15.48
CA ASP A 123 -21.62 9.94 -16.64
C ASP A 123 -21.19 9.15 -17.88
N PRO A 124 -22.08 8.31 -18.47
CA PRO A 124 -21.75 7.47 -19.62
C PRO A 124 -21.49 8.25 -20.91
N SER A 125 -21.87 9.54 -20.97
CA SER A 125 -21.65 10.41 -22.14
C SER A 125 -20.27 11.08 -22.17
N LYS A 126 -19.51 11.01 -21.08
CA LYS A 126 -18.19 11.60 -20.95
C LYS A 126 -17.11 10.69 -21.58
N PRO A 127 -15.90 11.22 -21.83
CA PRO A 127 -14.76 10.40 -22.27
C PRO A 127 -14.50 9.22 -21.34
N LEU A 128 -14.14 8.07 -21.91
CA LEU A 128 -13.88 6.85 -21.14
C LEU A 128 -12.68 7.00 -20.21
N VAL A 129 -12.88 6.60 -18.95
CA VAL A 129 -11.82 6.37 -17.96
C VAL A 129 -12.11 5.10 -17.20
N MET A 130 -11.21 4.11 -17.30
CA MET A 130 -11.33 2.83 -16.59
C MET A 130 -9.99 2.37 -16.03
N LEU A 131 -10.02 1.63 -14.93
CA LEU A 131 -8.86 1.13 -14.20
C LEU A 131 -8.81 -0.39 -14.26
N ALA A 132 -7.68 -0.94 -14.67
CA ALA A 132 -7.36 -2.35 -14.49
C ALA A 132 -6.93 -2.57 -13.03
N PHE A 133 -7.79 -3.16 -12.20
CA PHE A 133 -7.52 -3.28 -10.77
C PHE A 133 -7.12 -4.70 -10.33
N LYS A 134 -7.38 -5.70 -11.17
CA LYS A 134 -7.03 -7.10 -10.90
C LYS A 134 -6.72 -7.85 -12.19
N LEU A 135 -5.71 -8.70 -12.11
CA LEU A 135 -5.29 -9.59 -13.18
C LEU A 135 -5.38 -11.03 -12.70
N GLU A 136 -5.91 -11.90 -13.55
CA GLU A 136 -5.88 -13.35 -13.36
C GLU A 136 -5.36 -14.01 -14.63
N ASP A 137 -4.47 -14.96 -14.50
CA ASP A 137 -4.03 -15.77 -15.62
C ASP A 137 -4.66 -17.16 -15.49
N GLY A 138 -5.58 -17.44 -16.38
CA GLY A 138 -6.32 -18.67 -16.44
C GLY A 138 -5.93 -19.55 -17.63
N ARG A 139 -6.63 -20.67 -17.79
CA ARG A 139 -6.44 -21.61 -18.92
C ARG A 139 -6.59 -20.95 -20.30
N TYR A 140 -7.24 -19.80 -20.37
CA TYR A 140 -7.55 -19.07 -21.61
C TYR A 140 -6.70 -17.80 -21.78
N GLY A 141 -5.62 -17.65 -21.00
CA GLY A 141 -4.76 -16.47 -20.99
C GLY A 141 -5.15 -15.45 -19.91
N GLN A 142 -4.52 -14.29 -19.99
CA GLN A 142 -4.72 -13.22 -19.02
C GLN A 142 -6.14 -12.66 -19.08
N LEU A 143 -6.83 -12.68 -17.94
CA LEU A 143 -8.10 -12.04 -17.69
C LEU A 143 -7.85 -10.78 -16.86
N THR A 144 -8.27 -9.63 -17.36
CA THR A 144 -8.10 -8.34 -16.69
C THR A 144 -9.46 -7.82 -16.23
N TYR A 145 -9.61 -7.62 -14.93
CA TYR A 145 -10.79 -6.98 -14.35
C TYR A 145 -10.61 -5.47 -14.38
N MET A 146 -11.61 -4.78 -14.91
CA MET A 146 -11.61 -3.33 -15.05
C MET A 146 -12.86 -2.71 -14.43
N ARG A 147 -12.68 -1.62 -13.72
CA ARG A 147 -13.77 -0.76 -13.27
C ARG A 147 -13.85 0.46 -14.18
N ILE A 148 -15.05 0.76 -14.67
CA ILE A 148 -15.32 1.95 -15.47
C ILE A 148 -15.77 3.07 -14.50
N TYR A 149 -15.03 4.17 -14.48
CA TYR A 149 -15.31 5.33 -13.64
C TYR A 149 -16.09 6.40 -14.38
N GLN A 150 -15.89 6.53 -15.68
CA GLN A 150 -16.52 7.52 -16.55
C GLN A 150 -16.65 6.99 -17.97
N GLY A 151 -17.70 7.39 -18.67
CA GLY A 151 -17.88 7.04 -20.07
C GLY A 151 -18.47 5.65 -20.30
N THR A 152 -18.36 5.21 -21.55
CA THR A 152 -18.87 3.93 -22.05
C THR A 152 -17.79 3.24 -22.89
N VAL A 153 -17.69 1.92 -22.80
CA VAL A 153 -16.82 1.09 -23.62
C VAL A 153 -17.62 0.03 -24.35
N LYS A 154 -17.31 -0.17 -25.65
CA LYS A 154 -17.92 -1.19 -26.51
C LYS A 154 -16.87 -2.13 -27.04
N LYS A 155 -17.28 -3.35 -27.35
CA LYS A 155 -16.45 -4.31 -28.05
C LYS A 155 -15.98 -3.75 -29.40
N GLY A 156 -14.67 -3.82 -29.66
CA GLY A 156 -14.05 -3.26 -30.85
C GLY A 156 -13.64 -1.81 -30.79
N ASP A 157 -13.97 -1.08 -29.73
CA ASP A 157 -13.48 0.28 -29.51
C ASP A 157 -11.95 0.31 -29.41
N SER A 158 -11.36 1.46 -29.69
CA SER A 158 -9.94 1.69 -29.51
C SER A 158 -9.69 2.34 -28.16
N ILE A 159 -8.89 1.73 -27.32
CA ILE A 159 -8.49 2.26 -26.02
C ILE A 159 -6.98 2.42 -25.92
N ILE A 160 -6.54 3.32 -25.05
CA ILE A 160 -5.13 3.66 -24.83
C ILE A 160 -4.80 3.40 -23.37
N ASN A 161 -3.73 2.64 -23.13
CA ASN A 161 -3.11 2.53 -21.81
C ASN A 161 -2.31 3.80 -21.54
N ILE A 162 -2.66 4.54 -20.51
CA ILE A 162 -2.04 5.85 -20.19
C ILE A 162 -0.60 5.69 -19.70
N ALA A 163 -0.27 4.58 -19.00
CA ALA A 163 1.06 4.35 -18.45
C ALA A 163 2.13 4.16 -19.55
N ASN A 164 1.80 3.51 -20.67
CA ASN A 164 2.77 3.17 -21.73
C ASN A 164 2.40 3.70 -23.12
N GLY A 165 1.25 4.37 -23.27
CA GLY A 165 0.76 4.94 -24.53
C GLY A 165 0.31 3.91 -25.59
N LYS A 166 0.29 2.62 -25.28
CA LYS A 166 -0.11 1.58 -26.22
C LYS A 166 -1.59 1.64 -26.52
N LYS A 167 -1.93 1.65 -27.80
CA LYS A 167 -3.30 1.49 -28.30
C LYS A 167 -3.63 0.02 -28.49
N LEU A 168 -4.83 -0.36 -28.07
CA LEU A 168 -5.39 -1.68 -28.34
C LEU A 168 -6.88 -1.57 -28.68
N LYS A 169 -7.38 -2.55 -29.43
CA LYS A 169 -8.81 -2.71 -29.63
C LYS A 169 -9.39 -3.52 -28.48
N VAL A 170 -10.52 -3.07 -27.97
CA VAL A 170 -11.28 -3.79 -26.95
C VAL A 170 -11.65 -5.16 -27.50
N PRO A 171 -11.13 -6.25 -26.89
CA PRO A 171 -11.39 -7.59 -27.38
C PRO A 171 -12.78 -8.06 -26.94
N ARG A 172 -12.86 -9.21 -26.32
CA ARG A 172 -14.08 -9.74 -25.73
C ARG A 172 -14.32 -9.05 -24.37
N LEU A 173 -15.53 -8.50 -24.22
CA LEU A 173 -16.02 -7.97 -22.93
C LEU A 173 -16.87 -9.04 -22.25
N ALA A 174 -16.68 -9.21 -20.95
CA ALA A 174 -17.47 -10.14 -20.16
C ALA A 174 -17.85 -9.54 -18.80
N ARG A 175 -19.05 -9.90 -18.32
CA ARG A 175 -19.46 -9.72 -16.92
C ARG A 175 -19.28 -11.06 -16.21
N MET A 176 -18.55 -11.02 -15.11
CA MET A 176 -18.29 -12.23 -14.32
C MET A 176 -19.38 -12.41 -13.27
N HIS A 177 -19.86 -13.64 -13.14
CA HIS A 177 -20.75 -14.07 -12.09
C HIS A 177 -20.20 -15.38 -11.50
N SER A 178 -19.50 -15.28 -10.36
CA SER A 178 -18.71 -16.37 -9.80
C SER A 178 -17.66 -16.86 -10.82
N ASN A 179 -17.70 -18.12 -11.24
CA ASN A 179 -16.85 -18.72 -12.26
C ASN A 179 -17.46 -18.69 -13.67
N GLU A 180 -18.65 -18.13 -13.83
CA GLU A 180 -19.33 -17.99 -15.12
C GLU A 180 -19.03 -16.66 -15.77
N MET A 181 -18.87 -16.68 -17.09
CA MET A 181 -18.59 -15.51 -17.91
C MET A 181 -19.75 -15.26 -18.85
N HIS A 182 -20.34 -14.09 -18.76
CA HIS A 182 -21.42 -13.64 -19.66
C HIS A 182 -20.87 -12.56 -20.57
N ASP A 183 -20.85 -12.85 -21.88
CA ASP A 183 -20.43 -11.88 -22.89
C ASP A 183 -21.38 -10.70 -22.93
N ILE A 184 -20.81 -9.50 -23.05
CA ILE A 184 -21.53 -8.24 -23.18
C ILE A 184 -20.95 -7.45 -24.36
N GLU A 185 -21.78 -6.64 -25.02
CA GLU A 185 -21.35 -5.82 -26.16
C GLU A 185 -20.90 -4.41 -25.73
N GLU A 186 -21.45 -3.92 -24.61
CA GLU A 186 -21.08 -2.63 -24.03
C GLU A 186 -21.14 -2.65 -22.50
N ALA A 187 -20.42 -1.70 -21.87
CA ALA A 187 -20.45 -1.44 -20.44
C ALA A 187 -20.28 0.05 -20.18
N VAL A 188 -20.85 0.54 -19.09
CA VAL A 188 -20.92 1.96 -18.73
C VAL A 188 -20.23 2.24 -17.40
N CYS A 189 -20.05 3.52 -17.07
CA CYS A 189 -19.53 3.93 -15.78
C CYS A 189 -20.32 3.32 -14.61
N GLY A 190 -19.58 2.86 -13.59
CA GLY A 190 -20.09 2.07 -12.47
C GLY A 190 -19.97 0.57 -12.65
N ASP A 191 -19.86 0.06 -13.90
CA ASP A 191 -19.70 -1.37 -14.16
C ASP A 191 -18.27 -1.86 -13.80
N ILE A 192 -18.21 -3.12 -13.36
CA ILE A 192 -17.00 -3.93 -13.30
C ILE A 192 -17.09 -5.00 -14.39
N ILE A 193 -16.09 -5.04 -15.24
CA ILE A 193 -16.03 -5.94 -16.40
C ILE A 193 -14.72 -6.73 -16.42
N ALA A 194 -14.68 -7.77 -17.21
CA ALA A 194 -13.49 -8.53 -17.52
C ALA A 194 -13.15 -8.47 -19.02
N MET A 195 -11.88 -8.31 -19.33
CA MET A 195 -11.36 -8.34 -20.69
C MET A 195 -10.27 -9.41 -20.84
N PHE A 196 -10.22 -10.09 -21.97
CA PHE A 196 -9.19 -11.09 -22.26
C PHE A 196 -8.05 -10.50 -23.11
N GLY A 197 -6.83 -10.97 -22.84
CA GLY A 197 -5.69 -10.68 -23.72
C GLY A 197 -5.24 -9.22 -23.72
N VAL A 198 -5.56 -8.46 -22.67
CA VAL A 198 -5.08 -7.10 -22.49
C VAL A 198 -3.74 -7.15 -21.76
N ASP A 199 -2.66 -6.76 -22.44
CA ASP A 199 -1.33 -6.68 -21.82
C ASP A 199 -1.21 -5.39 -20.98
N CYS A 200 -1.37 -5.52 -19.68
CA CYS A 200 -1.31 -4.43 -18.71
C CYS A 200 -0.83 -4.93 -17.35
N ALA A 201 -0.63 -3.99 -16.44
CA ALA A 201 -0.43 -4.26 -15.01
C ALA A 201 -1.65 -3.82 -14.18
N SER A 202 -1.77 -4.34 -12.97
CA SER A 202 -2.74 -3.81 -12.00
C SER A 202 -2.39 -2.36 -11.67
N GLY A 203 -3.39 -1.48 -11.72
CA GLY A 203 -3.21 -0.03 -11.57
C GLY A 203 -3.15 0.74 -12.89
N ASP A 204 -3.03 0.07 -14.03
CA ASP A 204 -3.04 0.75 -15.33
C ASP A 204 -4.40 1.38 -15.63
N THR A 205 -4.38 2.62 -16.10
CA THR A 205 -5.57 3.36 -16.52
C THR A 205 -5.70 3.33 -18.04
N PHE A 206 -6.92 3.11 -18.51
CA PHE A 206 -7.27 3.12 -19.91
C PHE A 206 -8.30 4.21 -20.22
N THR A 207 -8.11 4.88 -21.37
CA THR A 207 -9.05 5.90 -21.89
C THR A 207 -9.36 5.63 -23.37
N ASP A 208 -10.32 6.38 -23.91
CA ASP A 208 -10.61 6.39 -25.36
C ASP A 208 -9.63 7.25 -26.18
N GLY A 209 -8.71 7.94 -25.51
CA GLY A 209 -7.73 8.84 -26.12
C GLY A 209 -8.19 10.29 -26.24
N ASN A 210 -9.42 10.62 -25.87
CA ASN A 210 -9.90 12.00 -25.83
C ASN A 210 -9.39 12.76 -24.60
N VAL A 211 -8.97 12.03 -23.57
CA VAL A 211 -8.40 12.55 -22.33
C VAL A 211 -7.17 11.73 -21.91
N ARG A 212 -6.24 12.37 -21.20
CA ARG A 212 -5.06 11.73 -20.65
C ARG A 212 -5.12 11.75 -19.13
N TYR A 213 -6.09 11.04 -18.60
CA TYR A 213 -6.29 10.91 -17.16
C TYR A 213 -5.72 9.59 -16.67
N SER A 214 -4.98 9.61 -15.56
CA SER A 214 -4.63 8.42 -14.80
C SER A 214 -5.42 8.41 -13.50
N MET A 215 -5.93 7.25 -13.12
CA MET A 215 -6.49 7.09 -11.78
C MET A 215 -5.38 7.29 -10.76
N THR A 216 -5.70 7.94 -9.65
CA THR A 216 -4.77 7.98 -8.52
C THR A 216 -4.43 6.56 -8.14
N SER A 217 -3.14 6.23 -8.11
CA SER A 217 -2.69 4.91 -7.71
C SER A 217 -3.26 4.59 -6.33
N MET A 218 -3.75 3.37 -6.15
CA MET A 218 -3.94 2.84 -4.80
C MET A 218 -2.62 3.04 -4.05
N PHE A 219 -2.68 3.48 -2.80
CA PHE A 219 -1.48 3.52 -1.98
C PHE A 219 -0.87 2.12 -1.96
N VAL A 220 0.27 1.97 -2.60
CA VAL A 220 1.05 0.73 -2.63
C VAL A 220 2.20 0.92 -1.66
N PRO A 221 2.15 0.32 -0.46
CA PRO A 221 3.24 0.43 0.49
C PRO A 221 4.51 -0.18 -0.08
N ASP A 222 5.65 0.38 0.28
CA ASP A 222 6.92 -0.18 -0.12
C ASP A 222 7.15 -1.56 0.54
N PRO A 223 7.67 -2.53 -0.23
CA PRO A 223 7.98 -3.85 0.32
C PRO A 223 9.04 -3.76 1.41
N VAL A 224 8.87 -4.54 2.47
CA VAL A 224 9.70 -4.48 3.68
C VAL A 224 10.63 -5.69 3.85
N ILE A 225 10.43 -6.76 3.10
CA ILE A 225 11.27 -7.97 3.14
C ILE A 225 11.76 -8.32 1.74
N GLU A 226 12.97 -8.86 1.67
CA GLU A 226 13.63 -9.29 0.45
C GLU A 226 14.15 -10.72 0.59
N LEU A 227 13.97 -11.54 -0.46
CA LEU A 227 14.52 -12.89 -0.56
C LEU A 227 15.30 -13.04 -1.85
N ALA A 228 16.49 -13.63 -1.76
CA ALA A 228 17.18 -14.11 -2.95
C ALA A 228 16.55 -15.42 -3.40
N VAL A 229 16.17 -15.52 -4.67
CA VAL A 229 15.51 -16.71 -5.23
C VAL A 229 16.16 -17.14 -6.52
N SER A 230 16.28 -18.43 -6.72
CA SER A 230 16.77 -19.00 -7.98
C SER A 230 16.08 -20.33 -8.28
N PRO A 231 15.87 -20.69 -9.55
CA PRO A 231 15.39 -22.02 -9.88
C PRO A 231 16.47 -23.06 -9.53
N LYS A 232 16.04 -24.22 -9.01
CA LYS A 232 16.92 -25.30 -8.60
C LYS A 232 17.74 -25.88 -9.78
N ASP A 233 17.16 -25.86 -10.95
CA ASP A 233 17.79 -26.34 -12.17
C ASP A 233 17.64 -25.34 -13.33
N LYS A 234 18.51 -25.48 -14.35
CA LYS A 234 18.50 -24.58 -15.52
C LYS A 234 17.28 -24.73 -16.41
N THR A 235 16.58 -25.86 -16.36
CA THR A 235 15.40 -26.11 -17.16
C THR A 235 14.20 -25.31 -16.68
N GLY A 236 14.14 -25.00 -15.38
CA GLY A 236 13.12 -24.14 -14.77
C GLY A 236 13.25 -22.64 -15.06
N GLN A 237 14.40 -22.17 -15.60
CA GLN A 237 14.68 -20.73 -15.75
C GLN A 237 13.63 -19.97 -16.56
N VAL A 238 13.13 -20.57 -17.65
CA VAL A 238 12.12 -19.92 -18.51
C VAL A 238 10.78 -19.78 -17.79
N ASN A 239 10.35 -20.83 -17.11
CA ASN A 239 9.11 -20.83 -16.33
C ASN A 239 9.21 -19.88 -15.14
N PHE A 240 10.35 -19.88 -14.44
CA PHE A 240 10.65 -18.95 -13.36
C PHE A 240 10.53 -17.48 -13.80
N SER A 241 11.17 -17.12 -14.93
CA SER A 241 11.08 -15.75 -15.45
C SER A 241 9.66 -15.37 -15.87
N LYS A 242 8.90 -16.32 -16.47
CA LYS A 242 7.48 -16.10 -16.80
C LYS A 242 6.63 -15.87 -15.53
N ALA A 243 6.84 -16.66 -14.49
CA ALA A 243 6.13 -16.53 -13.22
C ALA A 243 6.38 -15.16 -12.58
N LEU A 244 7.65 -14.77 -12.47
CA LEU A 244 8.01 -13.47 -11.87
C LEU A 244 7.41 -12.28 -12.65
N ASN A 245 7.51 -12.31 -13.99
CA ASN A 245 6.93 -11.26 -14.85
C ASN A 245 5.40 -11.17 -14.72
N ARG A 246 4.74 -12.30 -14.52
CA ARG A 246 3.30 -12.33 -14.28
C ARG A 246 2.96 -11.74 -12.91
N PHE A 247 3.61 -12.20 -11.87
CA PHE A 247 3.31 -11.80 -10.49
C PHE A 247 3.56 -10.30 -10.25
N THR A 248 4.59 -9.72 -10.86
CA THR A 248 4.82 -8.26 -10.81
C THR A 248 3.73 -7.45 -11.50
N LYS A 249 3.01 -8.03 -12.47
CA LYS A 249 1.85 -7.39 -13.10
C LYS A 249 0.57 -7.56 -12.27
N GLU A 250 0.42 -8.73 -11.63
CA GLU A 250 -0.74 -9.03 -10.78
C GLU A 250 -0.74 -8.22 -9.49
N ASP A 251 0.42 -8.09 -8.85
CA ASP A 251 0.57 -7.50 -7.51
C ASP A 251 1.65 -6.41 -7.51
N PRO A 252 1.26 -5.14 -7.38
CA PRO A 252 2.18 -4.02 -7.34
C PRO A 252 3.07 -4.00 -6.07
N THR A 253 2.71 -4.75 -5.01
CA THR A 253 3.54 -4.90 -3.81
C THR A 253 4.61 -5.98 -3.97
N PHE A 254 4.49 -6.86 -4.97
CA PHE A 254 5.48 -7.86 -5.32
C PHE A 254 6.45 -7.30 -6.36
N ARG A 255 7.67 -7.02 -5.93
CA ARG A 255 8.71 -6.45 -6.81
C ARG A 255 9.83 -7.45 -7.06
N VAL A 256 10.39 -7.41 -8.25
CA VAL A 256 11.52 -8.26 -8.66
C VAL A 256 12.65 -7.37 -9.14
N MET A 257 13.85 -7.61 -8.66
CA MET A 257 15.05 -6.95 -9.12
C MET A 257 16.18 -7.97 -9.27
N ARG A 258 17.19 -7.62 -10.06
CA ARG A 258 18.42 -8.37 -10.13
C ARG A 258 19.49 -7.61 -9.35
N ASP A 259 20.14 -8.28 -8.45
CA ASP A 259 21.30 -7.74 -7.75
C ASP A 259 22.47 -7.67 -8.74
N GLU A 260 23.05 -6.49 -8.92
CA GLU A 260 24.13 -6.25 -9.89
C GLU A 260 25.45 -6.88 -9.44
N GLU A 261 25.67 -7.00 -8.14
CA GLU A 261 26.91 -7.55 -7.58
C GLU A 261 26.87 -9.09 -7.57
N SER A 262 25.80 -9.68 -7.03
CA SER A 262 25.70 -11.14 -6.93
C SER A 262 25.11 -11.80 -8.18
N GLY A 263 24.44 -11.02 -9.04
CA GLY A 263 23.65 -11.53 -10.17
C GLY A 263 22.41 -12.32 -9.78
N GLU A 264 22.08 -12.35 -8.50
CA GLU A 264 20.90 -13.05 -7.96
C GLU A 264 19.60 -12.33 -8.31
N THR A 265 18.53 -13.08 -8.41
CA THR A 265 17.18 -12.53 -8.49
C THR A 265 16.65 -12.31 -7.09
N ILE A 266 16.32 -11.06 -6.76
CA ILE A 266 15.74 -10.67 -5.49
C ILE A 266 14.24 -10.42 -5.68
N ILE A 267 13.42 -11.06 -4.86
CA ILE A 267 11.99 -10.77 -4.76
C ILE A 267 11.75 -9.98 -3.47
N LYS A 268 10.88 -8.97 -3.57
CA LYS A 268 10.51 -8.09 -2.45
C LYS A 268 9.01 -8.17 -2.22
N GLY A 269 8.59 -8.13 -0.96
CA GLY A 269 7.19 -8.21 -0.58
C GLY A 269 6.89 -7.65 0.80
N MET A 270 5.62 -7.72 1.19
CA MET A 270 5.10 -7.13 2.43
C MET A 270 5.38 -7.95 3.69
N GLY A 271 5.82 -9.20 3.53
CA GLY A 271 6.12 -10.08 4.66
C GLY A 271 6.53 -11.48 4.19
N GLU A 272 6.96 -12.31 5.14
CA GLU A 272 7.43 -13.68 4.88
C GLU A 272 6.36 -14.52 4.20
N LEU A 273 5.14 -14.56 4.77
CA LEU A 273 4.01 -15.31 4.21
C LEU A 273 3.66 -14.86 2.79
N HIS A 274 3.73 -13.56 2.52
CA HIS A 274 3.49 -13.01 1.19
C HIS A 274 4.45 -13.62 0.15
N LEU A 275 5.74 -13.62 0.44
CA LEU A 275 6.74 -14.19 -0.46
C LEU A 275 6.66 -15.72 -0.55
N GLU A 276 6.37 -16.41 0.57
CA GLU A 276 6.16 -17.86 0.58
C GLU A 276 5.00 -18.28 -0.33
N ILE A 277 3.89 -17.54 -0.33
CA ILE A 277 2.75 -17.79 -1.22
C ILE A 277 3.19 -17.71 -2.69
N TYR A 278 3.96 -16.70 -3.08
CA TYR A 278 4.44 -16.57 -4.46
C TYR A 278 5.44 -17.67 -4.83
N ILE A 279 6.32 -18.06 -3.91
CA ILE A 279 7.24 -19.19 -4.11
C ILE A 279 6.46 -20.48 -4.32
N GLU A 280 5.43 -20.73 -3.51
CA GLU A 280 4.58 -21.90 -3.66
C GLU A 280 3.75 -21.87 -4.95
N ARG A 281 3.28 -20.70 -5.38
CA ARG A 281 2.63 -20.51 -6.68
C ARG A 281 3.57 -20.84 -7.85
N ILE A 282 4.88 -20.46 -7.77
CA ILE A 282 5.87 -20.85 -8.78
C ILE A 282 5.96 -22.37 -8.87
N ARG A 283 6.00 -23.08 -7.73
CA ARG A 283 6.04 -24.54 -7.71
C ARG A 283 4.80 -25.17 -8.36
N ARG A 284 3.61 -24.71 -7.96
CA ARG A 284 2.34 -25.32 -8.39
C ARG A 284 1.93 -24.96 -9.80
N GLU A 285 2.01 -23.67 -10.15
CA GLU A 285 1.50 -23.16 -11.43
C GLU A 285 2.52 -23.33 -12.56
N TYR A 286 3.83 -23.30 -12.24
CA TYR A 286 4.91 -23.36 -13.21
C TYR A 286 5.80 -24.60 -13.10
N SER A 287 5.48 -25.52 -12.17
CA SER A 287 6.22 -26.77 -11.96
C SER A 287 7.74 -26.53 -11.82
N THR A 288 8.14 -25.48 -11.09
CA THR A 288 9.54 -25.07 -10.95
C THR A 288 9.93 -25.04 -9.48
N GLU A 289 10.91 -25.87 -9.08
CA GLU A 289 11.49 -25.86 -7.75
C GLU A 289 12.39 -24.62 -7.56
N ILE A 290 12.23 -23.93 -6.42
CA ILE A 290 12.95 -22.71 -6.09
C ILE A 290 13.86 -22.91 -4.90
N ILE A 291 15.11 -22.45 -5.03
CA ILE A 291 16.04 -22.29 -3.92
C ILE A 291 15.84 -20.87 -3.38
N VAL A 292 15.61 -20.78 -2.07
CA VAL A 292 15.39 -19.51 -1.35
C VAL A 292 16.63 -19.20 -0.51
N GLY A 293 17.19 -18.02 -0.70
CA GLY A 293 18.26 -17.47 0.13
C GLY A 293 17.73 -16.96 1.48
N ARG A 294 18.63 -16.48 2.33
CA ARG A 294 18.24 -15.89 3.63
C ARG A 294 17.39 -14.63 3.40
N PRO A 295 16.34 -14.43 4.21
CA PRO A 295 15.57 -13.21 4.17
C PRO A 295 16.43 -11.99 4.44
N LYS A 296 16.23 -10.91 3.68
CA LYS A 296 16.82 -9.60 3.95
C LYS A 296 15.72 -8.63 4.36
N VAL A 297 15.96 -7.87 5.40
CA VAL A 297 15.07 -6.81 5.87
C VAL A 297 15.47 -5.50 5.19
N ALA A 298 14.50 -4.79 4.63
CA ALA A 298 14.75 -3.49 3.99
C ALA A 298 14.94 -2.41 5.06
N PHE A 299 16.16 -2.26 5.55
CA PHE A 299 16.54 -1.16 6.43
C PHE A 299 16.55 0.16 5.66
N ARG A 300 16.49 1.27 6.39
CA ARG A 300 16.67 2.63 5.89
C ARG A 300 17.73 3.33 6.73
N GLU A 301 18.23 4.44 6.22
CA GLU A 301 19.08 5.34 6.98
C GLU A 301 18.37 6.68 7.13
N THR A 302 18.68 7.45 8.18
CA THR A 302 18.16 8.81 8.38
C THR A 302 19.19 9.63 9.14
N ILE A 303 18.91 10.92 9.32
CA ILE A 303 19.71 11.83 10.13
C ILE A 303 18.91 12.31 11.35
N SER A 304 19.59 12.61 12.44
CA SER A 304 18.95 13.07 13.66
C SER A 304 19.25 14.52 14.05
N GLN A 305 20.12 15.19 13.31
CA GLN A 305 20.43 16.62 13.54
C GLN A 305 20.79 17.32 12.21
N ARG A 306 20.61 18.63 12.22
CA ARG A 306 21.07 19.51 11.13
C ARG A 306 22.59 19.45 11.01
N SER A 307 23.08 19.48 9.77
CA SER A 307 24.50 19.59 9.43
C SER A 307 24.68 20.49 8.20
N ASP A 308 25.57 21.44 8.31
CA ASP A 308 25.90 22.34 7.21
C ASP A 308 26.92 21.69 6.26
N TYR A 309 26.86 22.08 4.98
CA TYR A 309 27.85 21.67 3.98
C TYR A 309 28.33 22.88 3.17
N ASN A 310 29.61 22.78 2.73
CA ASN A 310 30.18 23.75 1.82
C ASN A 310 31.29 23.04 1.02
N TYR A 311 30.90 22.44 -0.10
CA TYR A 311 31.79 21.58 -0.88
C TYR A 311 32.12 22.20 -2.24
N THR A 312 33.41 22.14 -2.61
CA THR A 312 33.91 22.59 -3.91
C THR A 312 34.44 21.41 -4.69
N HIS A 313 33.77 21.06 -5.78
CA HIS A 313 34.31 20.13 -6.76
C HIS A 313 35.22 20.91 -7.73
N LYS A 314 36.49 20.58 -7.72
CA LYS A 314 37.46 21.16 -8.65
C LYS A 314 38.36 20.06 -9.20
N LYS A 315 38.34 19.87 -10.53
CA LYS A 315 39.22 18.90 -11.21
C LYS A 315 39.82 19.55 -12.45
N GLN A 316 41.14 19.50 -12.56
CA GLN A 316 41.91 19.95 -13.73
C GLN A 316 42.65 18.76 -14.29
N THR A 317 42.28 18.30 -15.47
CA THR A 317 42.98 17.21 -16.19
C THR A 317 43.05 17.63 -17.64
N GLY A 318 44.21 18.19 -18.10
CA GLY A 318 44.61 18.33 -19.49
C GLY A 318 43.61 18.75 -20.58
N GLY A 319 42.53 19.42 -20.21
CA GLY A 319 41.40 19.89 -21.07
C GLY A 319 40.52 20.88 -20.32
N SER A 320 39.22 21.03 -20.68
CA SER A 320 38.29 21.83 -19.92
C SER A 320 38.18 21.30 -18.49
N GLY A 321 38.38 22.16 -17.48
CA GLY A 321 38.29 21.81 -16.06
C GLY A 321 36.82 21.51 -15.64
N GLN A 322 36.66 21.04 -14.43
CA GLN A 322 35.34 20.90 -13.78
C GLN A 322 35.36 21.74 -12.51
N PHE A 323 34.36 22.61 -12.36
CA PHE A 323 34.20 23.44 -11.18
C PHE A 323 32.72 23.56 -10.80
N GLY A 324 32.43 23.31 -9.53
CA GLY A 324 31.12 23.57 -8.94
C GLY A 324 31.25 23.63 -7.41
N ARG A 325 30.77 24.72 -6.80
CA ARG A 325 30.71 24.84 -5.35
C ARG A 325 29.24 24.90 -4.95
N VAL A 326 28.86 24.13 -3.96
CA VAL A 326 27.52 24.11 -3.34
C VAL A 326 27.65 24.29 -1.83
N GLY A 327 26.80 25.16 -1.27
CA GLY A 327 26.72 25.44 0.15
C GLY A 327 25.26 25.40 0.65
N GLY A 328 25.07 24.98 1.87
CA GLY A 328 23.76 24.84 2.47
C GLY A 328 23.80 23.94 3.70
N TYR A 329 22.67 23.28 3.96
CA TYR A 329 22.58 22.34 5.07
C TYR A 329 21.58 21.23 4.78
N ILE A 330 21.71 20.13 5.52
CA ILE A 330 20.71 19.08 5.58
C ILE A 330 20.11 19.07 6.98
N GLU A 331 18.83 18.75 7.07
CA GLU A 331 18.11 18.61 8.34
C GLU A 331 17.07 17.48 8.29
N PRO A 332 16.69 16.90 9.46
CA PRO A 332 15.61 15.93 9.50
C PRO A 332 14.29 16.57 9.09
N LEU A 333 13.49 15.86 8.30
CA LEU A 333 12.09 16.21 8.07
C LEU A 333 11.27 16.04 9.37
N PRO A 334 10.16 16.78 9.55
CA PRO A 334 9.22 16.54 10.64
C PRO A 334 8.74 15.09 10.67
N ALA A 335 8.44 14.56 11.85
CA ALA A 335 8.04 13.16 12.03
C ALA A 335 6.73 12.78 11.33
N ASP A 336 5.89 13.76 11.02
CA ASP A 336 4.61 13.66 10.32
C ASP A 336 4.71 13.95 8.81
N ALA A 337 5.92 14.18 8.29
CA ALA A 337 6.12 14.42 6.86
C ALA A 337 5.78 13.16 6.06
N VAL A 338 4.97 13.33 5.02
CA VAL A 338 4.60 12.27 4.07
C VAL A 338 5.77 11.95 3.13
N GLU A 339 6.56 12.97 2.81
CA GLU A 339 7.68 12.88 1.88
C GLU A 339 8.92 12.34 2.59
N THR A 340 9.69 11.51 1.89
CA THR A 340 10.95 10.95 2.42
C THR A 340 12.17 11.81 2.10
N TYR A 341 12.04 12.71 1.13
CA TYR A 341 13.07 13.64 0.66
C TYR A 341 12.43 14.96 0.22
N GLU A 342 13.02 16.07 0.64
CA GLU A 342 12.62 17.40 0.21
C GLU A 342 13.86 18.23 -0.18
N PHE A 343 13.80 18.92 -1.33
CA PHE A 343 14.82 19.85 -1.77
C PHE A 343 14.27 21.26 -1.76
N VAL A 344 14.99 22.17 -1.12
CA VAL A 344 14.63 23.58 -1.03
C VAL A 344 15.74 24.45 -1.66
N ASP A 345 15.35 25.23 -2.66
CA ASP A 345 16.22 26.20 -3.31
C ASP A 345 16.07 27.58 -2.65
N GLU A 346 17.10 28.01 -1.93
CA GLU A 346 17.22 29.33 -1.30
C GLU A 346 18.34 30.18 -1.92
N ILE A 347 18.75 29.88 -3.16
CA ILE A 347 19.82 30.62 -3.83
C ILE A 347 19.40 32.07 -4.11
N VAL A 348 20.19 32.99 -3.60
CA VAL A 348 20.03 34.44 -3.81
C VAL A 348 21.21 35.00 -4.62
N GLY A 349 20.93 35.98 -5.48
CA GLY A 349 21.96 36.71 -6.23
C GLY A 349 22.61 35.93 -7.37
N GLY A 350 22.08 34.75 -7.75
CA GLY A 350 22.57 34.02 -8.91
C GLY A 350 23.97 33.42 -8.74
N VAL A 351 24.39 33.14 -7.50
CA VAL A 351 25.69 32.49 -7.18
C VAL A 351 25.83 31.10 -7.80
N ILE A 352 24.70 30.43 -8.00
CA ILE A 352 24.56 29.25 -8.87
C ILE A 352 23.57 29.66 -9.97
N PRO A 353 23.90 29.51 -11.26
CA PRO A 353 22.94 29.72 -12.35
C PRO A 353 21.74 28.79 -12.23
N ARG A 354 20.56 29.32 -12.54
CA ARG A 354 19.29 28.56 -12.43
C ARG A 354 19.29 27.26 -13.20
N GLU A 355 20.02 27.20 -14.31
CA GLU A 355 20.17 26.01 -15.15
C GLU A 355 20.90 24.84 -14.44
N TYR A 356 21.72 25.12 -13.42
CA TYR A 356 22.47 24.09 -12.66
C TYR A 356 21.78 23.66 -11.36
N ILE A 357 20.76 24.36 -10.88
CA ILE A 357 20.01 24.00 -9.67
C ILE A 357 19.34 22.62 -9.80
N PRO A 358 18.70 22.28 -10.94
CA PRO A 358 18.17 20.92 -11.13
C PRO A 358 19.25 19.84 -11.12
N ALA A 359 20.49 20.15 -11.55
CA ALA A 359 21.60 19.21 -11.48
C ALA A 359 22.06 18.97 -10.03
N CYS A 360 22.00 20.01 -9.17
CA CYS A 360 22.25 19.85 -7.73
C CYS A 360 21.20 18.93 -7.08
N ASP A 361 19.91 19.14 -7.33
CA ASP A 361 18.83 18.28 -6.81
C ASP A 361 18.99 16.82 -7.29
N LYS A 362 19.30 16.61 -8.58
CA LYS A 362 19.62 15.28 -9.10
C LYS A 362 20.81 14.64 -8.36
N GLY A 363 21.85 15.42 -8.04
CA GLY A 363 23.01 14.95 -7.29
C GLY A 363 22.64 14.56 -5.86
N PHE A 364 21.85 15.35 -5.16
CA PHE A 364 21.35 15.02 -3.83
C PHE A 364 20.45 13.79 -3.84
N LYS A 365 19.53 13.69 -4.80
CA LYS A 365 18.67 12.50 -4.99
C LYS A 365 19.48 11.22 -5.24
N GLU A 366 20.56 11.30 -5.99
CA GLU A 366 21.46 10.16 -6.20
C GLU A 366 22.22 9.79 -4.91
N ALA A 367 22.61 10.79 -4.12
CA ALA A 367 23.34 10.56 -2.88
C ALA A 367 22.48 9.92 -1.78
N VAL A 368 21.16 10.19 -1.74
CA VAL A 368 20.25 9.59 -0.75
C VAL A 368 19.86 8.15 -1.09
N VAL A 369 20.09 7.69 -2.32
CA VAL A 369 19.78 6.30 -2.71
C VAL A 369 20.67 5.30 -1.95
N GLU A 370 21.92 5.67 -1.64
CA GLU A 370 22.87 4.81 -0.96
C GLU A 370 23.56 5.57 0.18
N GLY A 371 23.05 5.37 1.39
CA GLY A 371 23.62 5.93 2.61
C GLY A 371 25.01 5.34 2.94
N SER A 372 25.79 6.07 3.72
CA SER A 372 27.16 5.67 4.03
C SER A 372 27.32 4.84 5.31
N LEU A 373 26.26 4.56 6.07
CA LEU A 373 26.31 3.68 7.25
C LEU A 373 26.32 2.21 6.87
N ILE A 374 25.31 1.77 6.15
CA ILE A 374 25.11 0.36 5.75
C ILE A 374 24.68 0.22 4.28
N GLY A 375 24.80 1.29 3.48
CA GLY A 375 24.44 1.27 2.06
C GLY A 375 22.94 1.25 1.77
N GLN A 376 22.11 1.62 2.75
CA GLN A 376 20.66 1.64 2.57
C GLN A 376 20.15 3.05 2.21
N PRO A 377 18.97 3.19 1.57
CA PRO A 377 18.42 4.49 1.21
C PRO A 377 18.24 5.39 2.43
N VAL A 378 18.62 6.67 2.27
CA VAL A 378 18.43 7.71 3.28
C VAL A 378 17.05 8.32 3.12
N VAL A 379 16.27 8.37 4.20
CA VAL A 379 14.89 8.90 4.21
C VAL A 379 14.72 9.95 5.31
N GLY A 380 13.65 10.76 5.21
CA GLY A 380 13.33 11.77 6.21
C GLY A 380 14.33 12.92 6.23
N VAL A 381 14.85 13.33 5.06
CA VAL A 381 15.85 14.38 4.94
C VAL A 381 15.38 15.54 4.07
N ARG A 382 15.54 16.76 4.57
CA ARG A 382 15.41 18.00 3.80
C ARG A 382 16.79 18.53 3.49
N VAL A 383 17.01 18.89 2.22
CA VAL A 383 18.27 19.47 1.73
C VAL A 383 17.99 20.92 1.30
N ILE A 384 18.68 21.85 1.90
CA ILE A 384 18.59 23.27 1.59
C ILE A 384 19.86 23.70 0.87
N LEU A 385 19.72 24.26 -0.33
CA LEU A 385 20.80 24.83 -1.12
C LEU A 385 20.68 26.36 -1.08
N ASN A 386 21.59 27.05 -0.38
CA ASN A 386 21.52 28.50 -0.17
C ASN A 386 22.79 29.29 -0.55
N ASP A 387 23.89 28.61 -0.87
CA ASP A 387 25.14 29.24 -1.32
C ASP A 387 25.82 28.40 -2.39
N GLY A 388 26.73 29.00 -3.14
CA GLY A 388 27.52 28.30 -4.12
C GLY A 388 28.46 29.23 -4.88
N ALA A 389 29.16 28.68 -5.87
CA ALA A 389 29.96 29.44 -6.81
C ALA A 389 30.10 28.71 -8.13
N GLN A 390 30.16 29.47 -9.21
CA GLN A 390 30.46 28.98 -10.54
C GLN A 390 31.80 29.51 -11.06
N HIS A 391 32.35 28.84 -12.04
CA HIS A 391 33.48 29.33 -12.85
C HIS A 391 33.01 29.55 -14.29
N PRO A 392 33.36 30.68 -14.92
CA PRO A 392 32.80 31.05 -16.25
C PRO A 392 33.03 30.00 -17.36
N VAL A 393 34.07 29.17 -17.24
CA VAL A 393 34.48 28.22 -18.29
C VAL A 393 34.35 26.77 -17.83
N ASP A 394 34.60 26.46 -16.54
CA ASP A 394 34.75 25.10 -16.04
C ASP A 394 33.51 24.57 -15.32
N SER A 395 32.45 25.38 -15.19
CA SER A 395 31.18 24.95 -14.59
C SER A 395 30.32 24.20 -15.60
N SER A 396 29.70 23.14 -15.12
CA SER A 396 28.79 22.29 -15.89
C SER A 396 27.78 21.60 -14.98
N GLU A 397 26.69 21.10 -15.54
CA GLU A 397 25.70 20.27 -14.80
C GLU A 397 26.37 19.10 -14.06
N MET A 398 27.33 18.41 -14.73
CA MET A 398 28.05 17.30 -14.13
C MET A 398 28.91 17.73 -12.94
N ALA A 399 29.55 18.91 -13.02
CA ALA A 399 30.38 19.42 -11.93
C ALA A 399 29.52 19.75 -10.69
N PHE A 400 28.36 20.39 -10.88
CA PHE A 400 27.41 20.69 -9.80
C PHE A 400 26.76 19.45 -9.25
N LYS A 401 26.36 18.48 -10.09
CA LYS A 401 25.85 17.19 -9.67
C LYS A 401 26.88 16.46 -8.77
N THR A 402 28.11 16.38 -9.20
CA THR A 402 29.20 15.74 -8.43
C THR A 402 29.46 16.50 -7.12
N ALA A 403 29.46 17.83 -7.15
CA ALA A 403 29.59 18.65 -5.95
C ALA A 403 28.48 18.38 -4.94
N ALA A 404 27.24 18.28 -5.39
CA ALA A 404 26.06 17.97 -4.56
C ALA A 404 26.17 16.58 -3.90
N ILE A 405 26.56 15.55 -4.66
CA ILE A 405 26.76 14.18 -4.12
C ILE A 405 27.80 14.20 -2.99
N MET A 406 28.93 14.85 -3.21
CA MET A 406 30.02 14.87 -2.22
C MET A 406 29.68 15.74 -1.02
N ALA A 407 29.00 16.87 -1.23
CA ALA A 407 28.50 17.74 -0.17
C ALA A 407 27.52 17.01 0.76
N PHE A 408 26.58 16.26 0.18
CA PHE A 408 25.66 15.45 0.97
C PHE A 408 26.41 14.41 1.82
N ARG A 409 27.32 13.66 1.24
CA ARG A 409 28.10 12.62 1.95
C ARG A 409 28.90 13.19 3.12
N GLU A 410 29.47 14.38 2.96
CA GLU A 410 30.21 15.07 4.03
C GLU A 410 29.27 15.51 5.15
N ALA A 411 28.19 16.21 4.83
CA ALA A 411 27.19 16.66 5.79
C ALA A 411 26.53 15.48 6.52
N TYR A 412 26.19 14.42 5.79
CA TYR A 412 25.55 13.24 6.31
C TYR A 412 26.33 12.60 7.46
N SER A 413 27.66 12.47 7.32
CA SER A 413 28.51 11.90 8.37
C SER A 413 28.46 12.69 9.68
N SER A 414 28.24 14.00 9.61
CA SER A 414 28.17 14.91 10.75
C SER A 414 26.74 15.09 11.31
N ALA A 415 25.72 14.66 10.55
CA ALA A 415 24.31 14.80 10.90
C ALA A 415 23.79 13.72 11.87
N LYS A 416 24.67 12.97 12.54
CA LYS A 416 24.35 11.82 13.40
C LYS A 416 23.42 10.83 12.69
N PRO A 417 23.90 10.17 11.65
CA PRO A 417 23.10 9.23 10.91
C PRO A 417 22.70 8.02 11.76
N THR A 418 21.49 7.52 11.52
CA THR A 418 20.86 6.44 12.27
C THR A 418 20.24 5.43 11.31
N ILE A 419 20.32 4.14 11.66
CA ILE A 419 19.65 3.07 10.92
C ILE A 419 18.21 2.94 11.41
N LEU A 420 17.29 2.82 10.47
CA LEU A 420 15.88 2.56 10.71
C LEU A 420 15.54 1.12 10.33
N GLU A 421 14.80 0.43 11.21
CA GLU A 421 14.24 -0.88 10.95
C GLU A 421 12.71 -0.81 10.79
N PRO A 422 12.12 -1.64 9.92
CA PRO A 422 10.66 -1.71 9.77
C PRO A 422 10.05 -2.38 10.99
N ILE A 423 9.07 -1.70 11.57
CA ILE A 423 8.24 -2.18 12.68
C ILE A 423 6.90 -2.63 12.12
N MET A 424 6.49 -3.81 12.53
CA MET A 424 5.23 -4.41 12.14
C MET A 424 4.21 -4.30 13.27
N LYS A 425 2.97 -3.96 12.93
CA LYS A 425 1.83 -4.17 13.81
C LYS A 425 1.51 -5.66 13.74
N LEU A 426 1.68 -6.34 14.86
CA LEU A 426 1.42 -7.77 15.03
C LEU A 426 0.19 -7.95 15.89
N GLU A 427 -0.75 -8.72 15.41
CA GLU A 427 -1.94 -9.17 16.13
C GLU A 427 -1.89 -10.69 16.23
N VAL A 428 -1.90 -11.21 17.46
CA VAL A 428 -1.84 -12.66 17.72
C VAL A 428 -3.10 -13.08 18.44
N SER A 429 -3.84 -14.03 17.86
CA SER A 429 -5.01 -14.66 18.49
C SER A 429 -4.65 -16.08 18.92
N ALA A 430 -4.88 -16.41 20.19
CA ALA A 430 -4.63 -17.71 20.74
C ALA A 430 -5.59 -18.00 21.91
N PRO A 431 -5.80 -19.29 22.31
CA PRO A 431 -6.52 -19.60 23.54
C PRO A 431 -5.88 -18.93 24.76
N GLU A 432 -6.70 -18.44 25.69
CA GLU A 432 -6.24 -17.72 26.90
C GLU A 432 -5.14 -18.45 27.69
N GLU A 433 -5.16 -19.79 27.70
CA GLU A 433 -4.13 -20.60 28.34
C GLU A 433 -2.70 -20.32 27.85
N PHE A 434 -2.55 -19.81 26.62
CA PHE A 434 -1.26 -19.49 26.00
C PHE A 434 -0.88 -18.01 26.07
N GLN A 435 -1.71 -17.13 26.63
CA GLN A 435 -1.48 -15.68 26.68
C GLN A 435 -0.07 -15.32 27.20
N GLY A 436 0.31 -15.88 28.34
CA GLY A 436 1.63 -15.60 28.93
C GLY A 436 2.79 -16.04 28.03
N THR A 437 2.63 -17.17 27.35
CA THR A 437 3.65 -17.67 26.40
C THR A 437 3.76 -16.80 25.16
N VAL A 438 2.62 -16.35 24.60
CA VAL A 438 2.59 -15.44 23.44
C VAL A 438 3.25 -14.11 23.78
N ILE A 439 2.87 -13.50 24.91
CA ILE A 439 3.49 -12.25 25.38
C ILE A 439 5.00 -12.43 25.61
N GLY A 440 5.41 -13.55 26.20
CA GLY A 440 6.82 -13.89 26.39
C GLY A 440 7.59 -13.98 25.08
N GLN A 441 7.03 -14.63 24.05
CA GLN A 441 7.64 -14.70 22.71
C GLN A 441 7.76 -13.33 22.04
N ILE A 442 6.72 -12.50 22.14
CA ILE A 442 6.72 -11.15 21.57
C ILE A 442 7.82 -10.29 22.23
N ASN A 443 7.92 -10.34 23.56
CA ASN A 443 8.95 -9.61 24.31
C ASN A 443 10.38 -10.10 23.96
N GLN A 444 10.59 -11.40 23.81
CA GLN A 444 11.88 -11.94 23.36
C GLN A 444 12.29 -11.46 21.98
N ARG A 445 11.31 -11.11 21.13
CA ARG A 445 11.48 -10.56 19.78
C ARG A 445 11.52 -9.03 19.75
N ARG A 446 11.84 -8.40 20.87
CA ARG A 446 11.88 -6.93 21.02
C ARG A 446 10.53 -6.25 20.75
N GLY A 447 9.42 -6.99 20.83
CA GLY A 447 8.09 -6.45 20.62
C GLY A 447 7.61 -5.65 21.82
N VAL A 448 6.78 -4.66 21.55
CA VAL A 448 6.09 -3.81 22.53
C VAL A 448 4.61 -4.11 22.49
N ILE A 449 4.06 -4.60 23.60
CA ILE A 449 2.62 -4.89 23.70
C ILE A 449 1.85 -3.55 23.73
N MET A 450 0.88 -3.41 22.86
CA MET A 450 0.00 -2.25 22.73
C MET A 450 -1.34 -2.46 23.46
N GLY A 451 -1.86 -3.67 23.38
CA GLY A 451 -3.13 -4.04 24.01
C GLY A 451 -3.35 -5.55 24.07
N THR A 452 -4.30 -5.95 24.89
CA THR A 452 -4.78 -7.33 24.95
C THR A 452 -6.28 -7.32 25.16
N GLU A 453 -7.00 -8.08 24.36
CA GLU A 453 -8.45 -8.29 24.47
C GLU A 453 -8.75 -9.77 24.63
N SER A 454 -9.66 -10.10 25.53
CA SER A 454 -10.12 -11.49 25.71
C SER A 454 -11.60 -11.60 25.35
N ASP A 455 -11.90 -12.54 24.47
CA ASP A 455 -13.28 -12.86 24.07
C ASP A 455 -13.44 -14.36 23.84
N ALA A 456 -14.52 -14.92 24.39
CA ALA A 456 -14.95 -16.31 24.19
C ALA A 456 -13.85 -17.39 24.42
N GLY A 457 -12.92 -17.15 25.37
CA GLY A 457 -11.84 -18.08 25.71
C GLY A 457 -10.60 -17.97 24.81
N TYR A 458 -10.55 -16.95 23.96
CA TYR A 458 -9.39 -16.54 23.18
C TYR A 458 -8.89 -15.18 23.64
N VAL A 459 -7.59 -14.98 23.54
CA VAL A 459 -6.94 -13.70 23.73
C VAL A 459 -6.37 -13.21 22.40
N THR A 460 -6.60 -11.94 22.11
CA THR A 460 -5.95 -11.22 21.03
C THR A 460 -4.92 -10.29 21.64
N VAL A 461 -3.67 -10.42 21.26
CA VAL A 461 -2.54 -9.61 21.70
C VAL A 461 -2.11 -8.70 20.55
N GLU A 462 -2.29 -7.40 20.71
CA GLU A 462 -1.78 -6.39 19.78
C GLU A 462 -0.39 -5.91 20.23
N SER A 463 0.55 -5.82 19.28
CA SER A 463 1.93 -5.43 19.56
C SER A 463 2.61 -4.79 18.36
N GLU A 464 3.68 -4.06 18.62
CA GLU A 464 4.61 -3.58 17.60
C GLU A 464 5.93 -4.36 17.73
N VAL A 465 6.39 -4.97 16.63
CA VAL A 465 7.60 -5.82 16.62
C VAL A 465 8.50 -5.49 15.43
N PRO A 466 9.84 -5.52 15.58
CA PRO A 466 10.74 -5.39 14.45
C PRO A 466 10.62 -6.59 13.50
N LEU A 467 10.51 -6.32 12.20
CA LEU A 467 10.41 -7.37 11.18
C LEU A 467 11.61 -8.33 11.22
N SER A 468 12.81 -7.83 11.53
CA SER A 468 14.03 -8.63 11.65
C SER A 468 13.93 -9.78 12.65
N GLU A 469 13.07 -9.64 13.68
CA GLU A 469 12.87 -10.63 14.73
C GLU A 469 11.72 -11.61 14.44
N MET A 470 10.97 -11.38 13.34
CA MET A 470 9.75 -12.13 13.06
C MET A 470 9.95 -13.37 12.19
N PHE A 471 11.15 -13.56 11.64
CA PHE A 471 11.44 -14.75 10.84
C PHE A 471 11.30 -16.03 11.67
N GLY A 472 10.55 -17.00 11.13
CA GLY A 472 10.23 -18.27 11.80
C GLY A 472 9.14 -18.16 12.88
N TYR A 473 8.57 -16.98 13.14
CA TYR A 473 7.57 -16.79 14.18
C TYR A 473 6.33 -17.68 13.99
N SER A 474 5.89 -17.91 12.75
CA SER A 474 4.77 -18.80 12.44
C SER A 474 4.98 -20.22 13.01
N THR A 475 6.20 -20.74 12.86
CA THR A 475 6.57 -22.07 13.37
C THR A 475 6.62 -22.08 14.90
N ASP A 476 7.22 -21.06 15.48
CA ASP A 476 7.37 -20.94 16.93
C ASP A 476 6.01 -20.76 17.61
N LEU A 477 5.13 -19.90 17.06
CA LEU A 477 3.77 -19.70 17.59
C LEU A 477 2.96 -21.01 17.56
N ARG A 478 2.96 -21.71 16.42
CA ARG A 478 2.26 -23.00 16.30
C ARG A 478 2.79 -24.04 17.27
N SER A 479 4.10 -24.09 17.47
CA SER A 479 4.72 -25.04 18.40
C SER A 479 4.25 -24.82 19.83
N VAL A 480 4.21 -23.57 20.31
CA VAL A 480 3.84 -23.27 21.71
C VAL A 480 2.34 -23.24 21.95
N THR A 481 1.53 -23.02 20.93
CA THR A 481 0.06 -22.96 21.01
C THR A 481 -0.61 -24.25 20.54
N GLN A 482 0.14 -25.32 20.35
CA GLN A 482 -0.36 -26.61 19.84
C GLN A 482 -1.12 -26.46 18.50
N GLY A 483 -0.67 -25.56 17.64
CA GLY A 483 -1.29 -25.26 16.36
C GLY A 483 -2.54 -24.37 16.41
N LYS A 484 -2.95 -23.90 17.57
CA LYS A 484 -4.18 -23.11 17.76
C LYS A 484 -3.98 -21.59 17.62
N GLY A 485 -2.72 -21.11 17.69
CA GLY A 485 -2.40 -19.70 17.54
C GLY A 485 -2.36 -19.28 16.08
N GLU A 486 -2.96 -18.14 15.80
CA GLU A 486 -2.93 -17.46 14.52
C GLU A 486 -2.38 -16.04 14.71
N PHE A 487 -1.78 -15.48 13.67
CA PHE A 487 -1.34 -14.08 13.71
C PHE A 487 -1.54 -13.41 12.35
N SER A 488 -1.74 -12.11 12.42
CA SER A 488 -1.62 -11.21 11.28
C SER A 488 -0.52 -10.19 11.54
N MET A 489 0.11 -9.70 10.47
CA MET A 489 1.21 -8.77 10.58
C MET A 489 1.15 -7.78 9.42
N GLU A 490 1.17 -6.48 9.76
CA GLU A 490 1.12 -5.38 8.81
C GLU A 490 2.26 -4.40 9.09
N PHE A 491 2.76 -3.74 8.04
CA PHE A 491 3.76 -2.68 8.21
C PHE A 491 3.13 -1.50 8.96
N ALA A 492 3.76 -1.08 10.06
CA ALA A 492 3.33 0.08 10.83
C ALA A 492 4.16 1.33 10.51
N LYS A 493 5.47 1.25 10.71
CA LYS A 493 6.38 2.40 10.60
C LYS A 493 7.84 1.96 10.56
N TYR A 494 8.74 2.92 10.31
CA TYR A 494 10.17 2.75 10.58
C TYR A 494 10.53 3.34 11.93
N GLN A 495 11.41 2.67 12.67
CA GLN A 495 11.97 3.16 13.94
C GLN A 495 13.49 2.99 13.98
N PRO A 496 14.22 3.87 14.73
CA PRO A 496 15.64 3.68 14.95
C PRO A 496 15.95 2.34 15.62
N VAL A 497 16.93 1.62 15.08
CA VAL A 497 17.45 0.41 15.76
C VAL A 497 18.15 0.80 17.06
N PRO A 498 18.17 -0.08 18.07
CA PRO A 498 18.98 0.10 19.28
C PRO A 498 20.46 0.32 18.93
N ARG A 499 21.11 1.19 19.68
CA ARG A 499 22.48 1.62 19.42
C ARG A 499 23.50 0.48 19.30
N ASN A 500 23.38 -0.54 20.16
CA ASN A 500 24.23 -1.73 20.10
C ASN A 500 24.07 -2.50 18.78
N ILE A 501 22.84 -2.63 18.28
CA ILE A 501 22.55 -3.29 17.00
C ILE A 501 23.09 -2.44 15.84
N GLN A 502 22.90 -1.12 15.88
CA GLN A 502 23.44 -0.22 14.87
C GLN A 502 24.96 -0.34 14.76
N GLU A 503 25.68 -0.33 15.90
CA GLU A 503 27.14 -0.46 15.92
C GLU A 503 27.61 -1.79 15.33
N GLU A 504 26.88 -2.88 15.56
CA GLU A 504 27.18 -4.20 15.02
C GLU A 504 26.95 -4.24 13.49
N MET A 505 25.81 -3.74 13.02
CA MET A 505 25.48 -3.67 11.59
C MET A 505 26.51 -2.83 10.80
N VAL A 506 26.90 -1.67 11.34
CA VAL A 506 27.91 -0.80 10.72
C VAL A 506 29.27 -1.51 10.61
N LYS A 507 29.71 -2.21 11.67
CA LYS A 507 30.96 -2.99 11.66
C LYS A 507 30.90 -4.11 10.62
N GLU A 508 29.79 -4.82 10.53
CA GLU A 508 29.62 -5.89 9.55
C GLU A 508 29.65 -5.35 8.11
N TYR A 509 28.97 -4.24 7.85
CA TYR A 509 28.98 -3.59 6.54
C TYR A 509 30.39 -3.11 6.14
N GLN A 510 31.10 -2.46 7.06
CA GLN A 510 32.48 -2.01 6.81
C GLN A 510 33.42 -3.17 6.51
N LYS A 511 33.26 -4.29 7.21
CA LYS A 511 34.04 -5.52 6.95
C LYS A 511 33.75 -6.07 5.56
N LYS A 512 32.50 -6.21 5.17
CA LYS A 512 32.10 -6.68 3.82
C LYS A 512 32.65 -5.77 2.72
N ARG A 513 32.58 -4.45 2.92
CA ARG A 513 33.10 -3.46 1.97
C ARG A 513 34.63 -3.53 1.84
N ALA A 514 35.35 -3.81 2.93
CA ALA A 514 36.80 -3.99 2.92
C ALA A 514 37.23 -5.31 2.23
N GLU A 515 36.39 -6.34 2.28
CA GLU A 515 36.58 -7.64 1.62
C GLU A 515 36.22 -7.62 0.13
N GLY A 516 35.68 -6.49 -0.39
CA GLY A 516 35.27 -6.34 -1.80
C GLY A 516 34.03 -7.15 -2.14
N LYS A 517 33.19 -7.43 -1.16
CA LYS A 517 31.92 -8.16 -1.30
C LYS A 517 30.73 -7.24 -1.09
#